data_65ebc684accc93ccc5b74f68a9a3d6c9
#
_entry.id   65ebc684accc93ccc5b74f68a9a3d6c9
#
_cell.length_a   1.000
_cell.length_b   1.000
_cell.length_c   1.000
_cell.angle_alpha   90.00
_cell.angle_beta   90.00
_cell.angle_gamma   90.00
#
_symmetry.space_group_name_H-M   'P 1'
#
loop_
_entity.id
_entity.type
_entity.pdbx_description
1 polymer ?
#
loop_
_entity_poly.entity_id
_entity_poly.type
_entity_poly.pdbx_seq_one_letter_code
_entity_poly.pdbx_strand_id
1 'polypeptide(L)'
;GSNPTSKTSPLPIVPQRVPSLVTEAFFASCITILIIHLQSNDKIIRHVEVNTSLDWRVSMDRPLAYRMRPNHLKDVLGQKVLIGDDGFLTNCVKNNKLVSMILYGPSGTGKTTIAQALAHDLGIEFQIMNAVTTTKAEMMKGFEKAKSNFPTLVIIDEIHRLPKDKQDLLLPFLEDGDFFLCGTTTANPFISLNPALRSRVHILETKPLKSEDIVEGLKRAIKSQDGLDSSRQFDDNALKLIGDLSGGDLRFAYNLLETLSLNYSGNHLITDEDVKKVRKVPNFLSDKDDDEHYDTVSGLQKSIRGSEVDAALFYMAKLLQGGDLEGLIRRLMVTAYEDVALGNPQAVDRCYNACQVAREVGMPEAVIPLGFTVIDLALSPKSKSTYLAIENAMEAIEQHPTHVPEYLRLHPVGLNKDATYPYDRPDLWPRIEYMPEGMEKMHFYYPWENGKYEKALSEMKKFFEKDKRSRNIAELRKKL
;
A
#
# COMPACT_ATOMS: atom_id res chain seq x y z
N GLY A 1 -14.55 66.21 10.81
CA GLY A 1 -15.41 65.93 11.92
C GLY A 1 -15.72 64.46 11.99
N SER A 2 -15.31 63.88 13.09
CA SER A 2 -15.89 62.80 13.88
C SER A 2 -16.49 61.54 13.23
N ASN A 3 -15.82 60.46 13.50
CA ASN A 3 -16.25 59.06 13.68
C ASN A 3 -17.56 58.92 14.54
N PRO A 4 -18.28 57.75 14.62
CA PRO A 4 -17.65 56.53 15.10
C PRO A 4 -18.10 55.20 14.44
N THR A 5 -17.19 54.26 14.52
CA THR A 5 -17.21 52.81 14.50
C THR A 5 -18.39 52.12 15.21
N SER A 6 -18.96 51.06 14.62
CA SER A 6 -19.55 49.97 15.39
C SER A 6 -19.12 48.64 14.80
N LYS A 7 -18.28 47.95 15.55
CA LYS A 7 -17.96 46.52 15.40
C LYS A 7 -19.16 45.70 15.85
N THR A 8 -19.64 44.79 14.99
CA THR A 8 -20.46 43.65 15.42
C THR A 8 -19.72 42.36 15.06
N SER A 9 -19.25 41.67 16.08
CA SER A 9 -18.75 40.29 16.04
C SER A 9 -19.90 39.32 15.81
N PRO A 10 -19.71 38.24 15.00
CA PRO A 10 -20.72 37.19 14.89
C PRO A 10 -20.64 36.24 16.10
N LEU A 11 -21.81 35.95 16.65
CA LEU A 11 -22.06 34.95 17.71
C LEU A 11 -21.84 33.52 17.16
N PRO A 12 -21.40 32.58 17.99
CA PRO A 12 -21.19 31.18 17.57
C PRO A 12 -22.52 30.43 17.42
N ILE A 13 -22.68 29.74 16.31
CA ILE A 13 -23.80 28.84 16.05
C ILE A 13 -23.60 27.58 16.90
N VAL A 14 -24.44 27.40 17.89
CA VAL A 14 -24.57 26.17 18.68
C VAL A 14 -25.48 25.22 17.92
N PRO A 15 -25.08 23.95 17.66
CA PRO A 15 -26.01 22.99 17.08
C PRO A 15 -27.09 22.61 18.09
N GLN A 16 -28.35 22.90 17.75
CA GLN A 16 -29.49 22.41 18.51
C GLN A 16 -29.60 20.90 18.42
N ARG A 17 -29.47 20.22 19.56
CA ARG A 17 -29.88 18.83 19.74
C ARG A 17 -31.39 18.75 19.54
N VAL A 18 -31.83 17.93 18.58
CA VAL A 18 -33.24 17.53 18.44
C VAL A 18 -33.56 16.61 19.62
N PRO A 19 -34.63 16.87 20.38
CA PRO A 19 -34.97 16.06 21.54
C PRO A 19 -35.46 14.66 21.12
N SER A 20 -34.96 13.63 21.78
CA SER A 20 -35.31 12.21 21.67
C SER A 20 -36.76 11.85 22.04
N LEU A 21 -37.58 12.84 22.36
CA LEU A 21 -38.98 12.67 22.76
C LEU A 21 -39.98 12.49 21.61
N VAL A 22 -39.60 12.75 20.35
CA VAL A 22 -40.55 12.64 19.21
C VAL A 22 -40.69 11.20 18.71
N THR A 23 -39.64 10.38 18.89
CA THR A 23 -39.66 8.98 18.44
C THR A 23 -40.45 8.07 19.41
N GLU A 24 -40.41 8.32 20.70
CA GLU A 24 -41.18 7.54 21.69
C GLU A 24 -42.70 7.84 21.63
N ALA A 25 -43.06 9.09 21.31
CA ALA A 25 -44.46 9.47 21.17
C ALA A 25 -45.13 8.82 19.93
N PHE A 26 -44.40 8.60 18.88
CA PHE A 26 -44.93 7.95 17.65
C PHE A 26 -45.23 6.46 17.84
N PHE A 27 -44.34 5.76 18.56
CA PHE A 27 -44.54 4.34 18.90
C PHE A 27 -45.64 4.12 19.92
N ALA A 28 -45.75 4.98 20.94
CA ALA A 28 -46.85 4.92 21.92
C ALA A 28 -48.23 5.16 21.27
N SER A 29 -48.29 6.07 20.30
CA SER A 29 -49.57 6.38 19.61
C SER A 29 -50.05 5.23 18.70
N CYS A 30 -49.14 4.52 18.03
CA CYS A 30 -49.51 3.37 17.19
C CYS A 30 -50.03 2.16 18.00
N ILE A 31 -49.43 1.92 19.16
CA ILE A 31 -49.87 0.83 20.07
C ILE A 31 -51.21 1.16 20.70
N THR A 32 -51.45 2.41 21.10
CA THR A 32 -52.73 2.86 21.69
C THR A 32 -53.89 2.79 20.69
N ILE A 33 -53.67 3.12 19.41
CA ILE A 33 -54.67 3.00 18.34
C ILE A 33 -55.02 1.53 18.05
N LEU A 34 -54.04 0.62 18.13
CA LEU A 34 -54.29 -0.82 17.95
C LEU A 34 -55.06 -1.43 19.12
N ILE A 35 -54.83 -0.96 20.36
CA ILE A 35 -55.58 -1.41 21.57
C ILE A 35 -57.00 -0.87 21.58
N ILE A 36 -57.27 0.36 21.14
CA ILE A 36 -58.61 0.95 21.06
C ILE A 36 -59.45 0.26 19.96
N HIS A 37 -58.87 -0.23 18.88
CA HIS A 37 -59.59 -0.96 17.84
C HIS A 37 -59.97 -2.40 18.25
N LEU A 38 -59.27 -2.96 19.26
CA LEU A 38 -59.56 -4.32 19.78
C LEU A 38 -60.62 -4.33 20.90
N GLN A 39 -60.99 -3.19 21.48
CA GLN A 39 -62.00 -3.10 22.53
C GLN A 39 -63.42 -2.88 22.03
N SER A 40 -63.67 -2.73 20.73
CA SER A 40 -64.98 -2.43 20.18
C SER A 40 -65.76 -3.63 19.56
N ASN A 41 -65.22 -4.84 19.62
CA ASN A 41 -65.92 -6.02 19.13
C ASN A 41 -65.88 -7.17 20.16
N ASP A 42 -66.90 -7.16 21.03
CA ASP A 42 -67.23 -8.34 21.87
C ASP A 42 -67.78 -9.46 20.95
N LYS A 43 -67.05 -10.51 20.85
CA LYS A 43 -67.31 -11.95 20.67
C LYS A 43 -66.33 -12.60 19.74
N ILE A 44 -65.72 -13.66 20.28
CA ILE A 44 -64.77 -14.61 19.68
C ILE A 44 -63.30 -14.23 19.87
N ILE A 45 -62.84 -14.34 21.09
CA ILE A 45 -61.40 -14.57 21.35
C ILE A 45 -61.19 -16.09 21.46
N ARG A 46 -60.89 -16.75 20.33
CA ARG A 46 -60.10 -17.98 20.34
C ARG A 46 -58.65 -17.57 20.36
N HIS A 47 -57.87 -18.11 21.26
CA HIS A 47 -56.47 -17.93 21.45
C HIS A 47 -55.75 -17.72 20.11
N VAL A 48 -55.36 -16.50 19.80
CA VAL A 48 -54.24 -16.22 18.92
C VAL A 48 -53.05 -16.14 19.88
N GLU A 49 -52.30 -17.24 19.96
CA GLU A 49 -50.92 -17.12 20.47
C GLU A 49 -50.21 -16.19 19.53
N VAL A 50 -50.09 -14.93 19.93
CA VAL A 50 -49.15 -14.00 19.32
C VAL A 50 -47.76 -14.53 19.70
N ASN A 51 -47.17 -15.23 18.75
CA ASN A 51 -45.78 -15.69 18.86
C ASN A 51 -44.90 -14.43 18.94
N THR A 52 -44.70 -13.90 20.17
CA THR A 52 -43.90 -12.74 20.48
C THR A 52 -42.38 -13.05 20.42
N SER A 53 -41.98 -14.08 19.69
CA SER A 53 -40.59 -14.34 19.34
C SER A 53 -40.25 -13.88 17.93
N LEU A 54 -40.58 -12.64 17.60
CA LEU A 54 -39.75 -11.89 16.67
C LEU A 54 -38.48 -11.54 17.45
N ASP A 55 -37.52 -12.43 17.41
CA ASP A 55 -36.18 -12.25 17.93
C ASP A 55 -35.50 -11.20 17.04
N TRP A 56 -35.83 -9.90 17.28
CA TRP A 56 -35.21 -8.73 16.64
C TRP A 56 -33.83 -8.45 17.22
N ARG A 57 -33.16 -9.48 17.79
CA ARG A 57 -31.74 -9.39 18.06
C ARG A 57 -31.05 -9.23 16.73
N VAL A 58 -30.54 -8.03 16.49
CA VAL A 58 -29.55 -7.84 15.42
C VAL A 58 -28.48 -8.87 15.66
N SER A 59 -28.35 -9.84 14.76
CA SER A 59 -27.26 -10.81 14.81
C SER A 59 -25.99 -10.00 14.70
N MET A 60 -25.27 -9.82 15.83
CA MET A 60 -23.96 -9.18 15.87
C MET A 60 -22.90 -10.19 15.50
N ASP A 61 -23.06 -10.90 14.41
CA ASP A 61 -22.04 -11.78 13.92
C ASP A 61 -20.82 -10.98 13.49
N ARG A 62 -19.63 -11.51 13.83
CA ARG A 62 -18.40 -10.89 13.35
C ARG A 62 -18.37 -10.89 11.83
N PRO A 63 -17.75 -9.89 11.16
CA PRO A 63 -17.68 -9.83 9.70
C PRO A 63 -17.19 -11.14 9.09
N LEU A 64 -17.72 -11.51 7.93
CA LEU A 64 -17.40 -12.76 7.22
C LEU A 64 -15.88 -12.95 7.08
N ALA A 65 -15.16 -11.90 6.73
CA ALA A 65 -13.69 -11.92 6.64
C ALA A 65 -12.98 -12.29 7.96
N TYR A 66 -13.62 -12.10 9.09
CA TYR A 66 -13.08 -12.55 10.39
C TYR A 66 -13.45 -14.02 10.66
N ARG A 67 -14.70 -14.41 10.41
CA ARG A 67 -15.20 -15.79 10.66
C ARG A 67 -14.49 -16.81 9.80
N MET A 68 -14.14 -16.43 8.56
CA MET A 68 -13.46 -17.27 7.58
C MET A 68 -11.93 -17.31 7.72
N ARG A 69 -11.36 -16.80 8.83
CA ARG A 69 -9.90 -16.87 9.04
C ARG A 69 -9.47 -18.33 9.27
N PRO A 70 -8.54 -18.85 8.46
CA PRO A 70 -8.01 -20.19 8.66
C PRO A 70 -7.16 -20.28 9.95
N ASN A 71 -7.29 -21.39 10.66
CA ASN A 71 -6.50 -21.69 11.84
C ASN A 71 -5.20 -22.44 11.50
N HIS A 72 -5.11 -23.06 10.32
CA HIS A 72 -3.96 -23.84 9.89
C HIS A 72 -3.35 -23.30 8.60
N LEU A 73 -2.03 -23.40 8.43
CA LEU A 73 -1.33 -22.93 7.22
C LEU A 73 -1.86 -23.61 5.94
N LYS A 74 -2.21 -24.88 6.01
CA LYS A 74 -2.77 -25.64 4.87
C LYS A 74 -4.09 -25.07 4.34
N ASP A 75 -4.83 -24.32 5.17
CA ASP A 75 -6.13 -23.75 4.80
C ASP A 75 -6.00 -22.32 4.29
N VAL A 76 -4.80 -21.72 4.39
CA VAL A 76 -4.50 -20.39 3.85
C VAL A 76 -4.42 -20.48 2.33
N LEU A 77 -5.07 -19.53 1.66
CA LEU A 77 -5.13 -19.50 0.20
C LEU A 77 -3.88 -18.86 -0.42
N GLY A 78 -3.48 -19.37 -1.57
CA GLY A 78 -2.35 -18.85 -2.32
C GLY A 78 -1.00 -19.03 -1.58
N GLN A 79 -0.09 -18.06 -1.75
CA GLN A 79 1.21 -17.96 -1.07
C GLN A 79 2.08 -19.23 -1.14
N LYS A 80 2.01 -20.00 -2.23
CA LYS A 80 2.66 -21.33 -2.39
C LYS A 80 4.15 -21.33 -2.06
N VAL A 81 4.87 -20.23 -2.30
CA VAL A 81 6.30 -20.12 -1.98
C VAL A 81 6.55 -20.16 -0.46
N LEU A 82 5.62 -19.62 0.33
CA LEU A 82 5.75 -19.55 1.79
C LEU A 82 5.15 -20.76 2.49
N ILE A 83 3.98 -21.25 2.03
CA ILE A 83 3.15 -22.23 2.71
C ILE A 83 2.82 -23.47 1.85
N GLY A 84 3.38 -23.62 0.65
CA GLY A 84 3.28 -24.86 -0.12
C GLY A 84 4.04 -26.00 0.56
N ASP A 85 4.02 -27.21 -0.04
CA ASP A 85 4.61 -28.42 0.56
C ASP A 85 6.09 -28.25 0.93
N ASP A 86 6.86 -27.52 0.11
CA ASP A 86 8.27 -27.16 0.34
C ASP A 86 8.44 -25.71 0.80
N GLY A 87 7.35 -25.04 1.19
CA GLY A 87 7.35 -23.63 1.59
C GLY A 87 8.13 -23.42 2.90
N PHE A 88 8.74 -22.22 3.01
CA PHE A 88 9.56 -21.89 4.17
C PHE A 88 8.83 -22.08 5.51
N LEU A 89 7.59 -21.58 5.63
CA LEU A 89 6.81 -21.69 6.87
C LEU A 89 6.31 -23.11 7.13
N THR A 90 5.99 -23.85 6.07
CA THR A 90 5.65 -25.29 6.18
C THR A 90 6.86 -26.07 6.68
N ASN A 91 8.05 -25.75 6.23
CA ASN A 91 9.27 -26.39 6.75
C ASN A 91 9.58 -25.98 8.18
N CYS A 92 9.24 -24.76 8.61
CA CYS A 92 9.31 -24.36 10.02
C CYS A 92 8.42 -25.28 10.89
N VAL A 93 7.19 -25.54 10.47
CA VAL A 93 6.27 -26.46 11.18
C VAL A 93 6.80 -27.89 11.17
N LYS A 94 7.20 -28.43 10.01
CA LYS A 94 7.73 -29.80 9.88
C LYS A 94 8.95 -30.06 10.79
N ASN A 95 9.81 -29.05 10.95
CA ASN A 95 11.03 -29.15 11.76
C ASN A 95 10.83 -28.67 13.21
N ASN A 96 9.63 -28.26 13.59
CA ASN A 96 9.32 -27.64 14.88
C ASN A 96 10.31 -26.51 15.26
N LYS A 97 10.60 -25.62 14.29
CA LYS A 97 11.53 -24.49 14.43
C LYS A 97 10.84 -23.21 13.97
N LEU A 98 10.85 -22.20 14.82
CA LEU A 98 10.36 -20.88 14.50
C LEU A 98 11.53 -19.89 14.40
N VAL A 99 11.38 -18.86 13.59
CA VAL A 99 12.31 -17.75 13.44
C VAL A 99 11.55 -16.43 13.48
N SER A 100 12.21 -15.39 13.95
CA SER A 100 11.64 -14.04 13.87
C SER A 100 11.59 -13.57 12.42
N MET A 101 10.45 -12.97 12.00
CA MET A 101 10.20 -12.63 10.61
C MET A 101 9.38 -11.36 10.43
N ILE A 102 9.46 -10.80 9.24
CA ILE A 102 8.57 -9.73 8.74
C ILE A 102 7.85 -10.25 7.51
N LEU A 103 6.52 -10.28 7.56
CA LEU A 103 5.66 -10.55 6.41
C LEU A 103 5.27 -9.22 5.75
N TYR A 104 5.71 -8.97 4.52
CA TYR A 104 5.37 -7.74 3.82
C TYR A 104 4.65 -8.01 2.50
N GLY A 105 3.81 -7.07 2.07
CA GLY A 105 3.06 -7.17 0.81
C GLY A 105 1.71 -6.46 0.90
N PRO A 106 0.90 -6.47 -0.18
CA PRO A 106 -0.38 -5.76 -0.26
C PRO A 106 -1.38 -6.16 0.83
N SER A 107 -2.43 -5.34 1.02
CA SER A 107 -3.53 -5.65 1.95
C SER A 107 -4.26 -6.93 1.54
N GLY A 108 -4.95 -7.58 2.47
CA GLY A 108 -5.80 -8.75 2.19
C GLY A 108 -5.08 -10.04 1.74
N THR A 109 -3.73 -10.06 1.67
CA THR A 109 -2.92 -11.23 1.28
C THR A 109 -2.74 -12.28 2.39
N GLY A 110 -3.31 -12.05 3.56
CA GLY A 110 -3.33 -13.02 4.67
C GLY A 110 -2.15 -12.92 5.65
N LYS A 111 -1.32 -11.88 5.65
CA LYS A 111 -0.12 -11.75 6.51
C LYS A 111 -0.36 -12.08 7.98
N THR A 112 -1.29 -11.38 8.61
CA THR A 112 -1.63 -11.59 10.04
C THR A 112 -2.24 -12.97 10.26
N THR A 113 -3.01 -13.47 9.31
CA THR A 113 -3.62 -14.80 9.33
C THR A 113 -2.55 -15.90 9.24
N ILE A 114 -1.56 -15.74 8.36
CA ILE A 114 -0.42 -16.68 8.25
C ILE A 114 0.33 -16.76 9.57
N ALA A 115 0.60 -15.62 10.22
CA ALA A 115 1.29 -15.59 11.51
C ALA A 115 0.51 -16.34 12.61
N GLN A 116 -0.82 -16.17 12.65
CA GLN A 116 -1.68 -16.87 13.61
C GLN A 116 -1.76 -18.37 13.32
N ALA A 117 -1.96 -18.75 12.05
CA ALA A 117 -2.00 -20.15 11.63
C ALA A 117 -0.66 -20.87 11.90
N LEU A 118 0.47 -20.20 11.70
CA LEU A 118 1.79 -20.71 12.01
C LEU A 118 1.95 -21.00 13.52
N ALA A 119 1.54 -20.08 14.38
CA ALA A 119 1.58 -20.26 15.82
C ALA A 119 0.70 -21.44 16.26
N HIS A 120 -0.49 -21.55 15.67
CA HIS A 120 -1.42 -22.65 15.94
C HIS A 120 -0.84 -24.01 15.51
N ASP A 121 -0.25 -24.09 14.32
CA ASP A 121 0.35 -25.33 13.81
C ASP A 121 1.60 -25.76 14.59
N LEU A 122 2.31 -24.82 15.20
CA LEU A 122 3.43 -25.07 16.12
C LEU A 122 2.99 -25.34 17.57
N GLY A 123 1.71 -25.14 17.89
CA GLY A 123 1.19 -25.32 19.25
C GLY A 123 1.74 -24.32 20.27
N ILE A 124 2.10 -23.10 19.82
CA ILE A 124 2.66 -22.06 20.68
C ILE A 124 1.66 -20.92 20.91
N GLU A 125 1.80 -20.22 22.04
CA GLU A 125 1.02 -19.03 22.31
C GLU A 125 1.41 -17.86 21.37
N PHE A 126 0.45 -17.00 21.09
CA PHE A 126 0.73 -15.76 20.37
C PHE A 126 0.04 -14.56 21.01
N GLN A 127 0.65 -13.39 20.83
CA GLN A 127 0.08 -12.09 21.23
C GLN A 127 0.05 -11.17 20.03
N ILE A 128 -1.07 -10.47 19.83
CA ILE A 128 -1.21 -9.50 18.74
C ILE A 128 -1.18 -8.10 19.29
N MET A 129 -0.34 -7.26 18.73
CA MET A 129 -0.23 -5.83 19.01
C MET A 129 -0.41 -5.05 17.70
N ASN A 130 -1.04 -3.89 17.78
CA ASN A 130 -1.12 -2.99 16.64
C ASN A 130 -0.18 -1.80 16.85
N ALA A 131 0.70 -1.55 15.89
CA ALA A 131 1.72 -0.50 15.98
C ALA A 131 1.15 0.90 16.20
N VAL A 132 -0.10 1.16 15.76
CA VAL A 132 -0.75 2.47 15.86
C VAL A 132 -1.42 2.68 17.22
N THR A 133 -2.13 1.65 17.72
CA THR A 133 -2.99 1.79 18.89
C THR A 133 -2.31 1.36 20.20
N THR A 134 -1.27 0.53 20.13
CA THR A 134 -0.59 0.02 21.34
C THR A 134 0.42 1.03 21.87
N THR A 135 0.26 1.42 23.12
CA THR A 135 1.18 2.33 23.82
C THR A 135 2.52 1.63 24.13
N LYS A 136 3.57 2.44 24.38
CA LYS A 136 4.89 1.90 24.78
C LYS A 136 4.81 1.04 26.04
N ALA A 137 4.02 1.45 27.03
CA ALA A 137 3.83 0.71 28.30
C ALA A 137 3.14 -0.64 28.07
N GLU A 138 2.11 -0.67 27.22
CA GLU A 138 1.42 -1.91 26.85
C GLU A 138 2.33 -2.85 26.06
N MET A 139 3.15 -2.32 25.13
CA MET A 139 4.14 -3.10 24.42
C MET A 139 5.13 -3.77 25.39
N MET A 140 5.74 -3.02 26.29
CA MET A 140 6.67 -3.55 27.28
C MET A 140 6.03 -4.62 28.16
N LYS A 141 4.83 -4.38 28.64
CA LYS A 141 4.08 -5.38 29.42
C LYS A 141 3.81 -6.64 28.60
N GLY A 142 3.49 -6.50 27.32
CA GLY A 142 3.30 -7.64 26.42
C GLY A 142 4.59 -8.41 26.16
N PHE A 143 5.73 -7.73 25.97
CA PHE A 143 7.03 -8.37 25.78
C PHE A 143 7.47 -9.16 27.01
N GLU A 144 7.32 -8.60 28.21
CA GLU A 144 7.61 -9.30 29.47
C GLU A 144 6.71 -10.53 29.66
N LYS A 145 5.43 -10.42 29.29
CA LYS A 145 4.51 -11.55 29.31
C LYS A 145 4.93 -12.63 28.31
N ALA A 146 5.33 -12.23 27.08
CA ALA A 146 5.79 -13.16 26.05
C ALA A 146 7.07 -13.89 26.48
N LYS A 147 8.01 -13.17 27.10
CA LYS A 147 9.23 -13.74 27.70
C LYS A 147 8.92 -14.77 28.77
N SER A 148 7.95 -14.48 29.66
CA SER A 148 7.57 -15.39 30.74
C SER A 148 6.87 -16.67 30.23
N ASN A 149 6.26 -16.61 29.04
CA ASN A 149 5.50 -17.71 28.43
C ASN A 149 6.23 -18.32 27.21
N PHE A 150 7.56 -18.26 27.17
CA PHE A 150 8.34 -18.80 26.05
C PHE A 150 8.08 -20.32 25.85
N PRO A 151 7.89 -20.81 24.60
CA PRO A 151 7.95 -20.06 23.34
C PRO A 151 6.64 -19.32 23.01
N THR A 152 6.72 -18.03 22.72
CA THR A 152 5.58 -17.19 22.33
C THR A 152 5.90 -16.47 21.02
N LEU A 153 4.90 -16.33 20.13
CA LEU A 153 4.99 -15.50 18.93
C LEU A 153 4.35 -14.14 19.19
N VAL A 154 5.14 -13.06 19.15
CA VAL A 154 4.64 -11.68 19.20
C VAL A 154 4.36 -11.20 17.78
N ILE A 155 3.09 -10.97 17.48
CA ILE A 155 2.63 -10.45 16.17
C ILE A 155 2.42 -8.95 16.29
N ILE A 156 3.18 -8.15 15.52
CA ILE A 156 3.00 -6.69 15.47
C ILE A 156 2.44 -6.32 14.11
N ASP A 157 1.17 -5.92 14.10
CA ASP A 157 0.48 -5.50 12.88
C ASP A 157 0.85 -4.06 12.50
N GLU A 158 1.06 -3.82 11.20
CA GLU A 158 1.53 -2.54 10.65
C GLU A 158 2.83 -2.03 11.28
N ILE A 159 3.81 -2.92 11.49
CA ILE A 159 5.08 -2.65 12.19
C ILE A 159 5.82 -1.42 11.65
N HIS A 160 5.66 -1.07 10.37
CA HIS A 160 6.26 0.11 9.76
C HIS A 160 5.78 1.43 10.37
N ARG A 161 4.64 1.42 11.08
CA ARG A 161 4.11 2.58 11.81
C ARG A 161 4.71 2.77 13.20
N LEU A 162 5.55 1.84 13.64
CA LEU A 162 6.32 2.05 14.86
C LEU A 162 7.41 3.11 14.62
N PRO A 163 7.46 4.20 15.42
CA PRO A 163 8.59 5.10 15.45
C PRO A 163 9.90 4.34 15.72
N LYS A 164 11.03 4.87 15.26
CA LYS A 164 12.34 4.18 15.37
C LYS A 164 12.71 3.83 16.80
N ASP A 165 12.45 4.71 17.75
CA ASP A 165 12.65 4.48 19.19
C ASP A 165 11.84 3.31 19.75
N LYS A 166 10.64 3.08 19.21
CA LYS A 166 9.84 1.89 19.55
C LYS A 166 10.32 0.62 18.84
N GLN A 167 10.88 0.74 17.63
CA GLN A 167 11.53 -0.40 16.98
C GLN A 167 12.77 -0.86 17.75
N ASP A 168 13.52 0.07 18.33
CA ASP A 168 14.71 -0.24 19.13
C ASP A 168 14.38 -0.99 20.42
N LEU A 169 13.16 -0.86 20.97
CA LEU A 169 12.73 -1.63 22.13
C LEU A 169 12.64 -3.15 21.87
N LEU A 170 12.51 -3.57 20.62
CA LEU A 170 12.47 -4.98 20.25
C LEU A 170 13.87 -5.63 20.27
N LEU A 171 14.93 -4.85 20.08
CA LEU A 171 16.27 -5.38 19.85
C LEU A 171 16.80 -6.26 21.00
N PRO A 172 16.73 -5.84 22.28
CA PRO A 172 17.20 -6.67 23.38
C PRO A 172 16.49 -8.03 23.42
N PHE A 173 15.17 -8.05 23.30
CA PHE A 173 14.37 -9.28 23.35
C PHE A 173 14.66 -10.24 22.19
N LEU A 174 14.96 -9.70 21.01
CA LEU A 174 15.33 -10.50 19.83
C LEU A 174 16.76 -11.03 19.92
N GLU A 175 17.68 -10.29 20.55
CA GLU A 175 19.05 -10.72 20.81
C GLU A 175 19.12 -11.82 21.85
N ASP A 176 18.35 -11.68 22.94
CA ASP A 176 18.29 -12.65 24.02
C ASP A 176 17.41 -13.88 23.65
N GLY A 177 16.61 -13.77 22.57
CA GLY A 177 15.71 -14.86 22.15
C GLY A 177 14.53 -15.06 23.08
N ASP A 178 14.08 -14.00 23.75
CA ASP A 178 12.99 -14.03 24.76
C ASP A 178 11.62 -14.37 24.17
N PHE A 179 11.39 -14.08 22.89
CA PHE A 179 10.23 -14.45 22.10
C PHE A 179 10.55 -14.44 20.60
N PHE A 180 9.66 -14.98 19.78
CA PHE A 180 9.71 -14.86 18.33
C PHE A 180 8.86 -13.69 17.86
N LEU A 181 9.37 -12.88 16.93
CA LEU A 181 8.65 -11.74 16.33
C LEU A 181 8.06 -12.11 14.97
N CYS A 182 6.80 -11.77 14.72
CA CYS A 182 6.24 -11.68 13.39
C CYS A 182 5.69 -10.27 13.15
N GLY A 183 6.44 -9.40 12.49
CA GLY A 183 5.93 -8.10 12.03
C GLY A 183 5.16 -8.26 10.73
N THR A 184 4.00 -7.60 10.61
CA THR A 184 3.28 -7.50 9.34
C THR A 184 3.33 -6.07 8.80
N THR A 185 3.43 -5.88 7.50
CA THR A 185 3.51 -4.55 6.89
C THR A 185 3.04 -4.54 5.44
N THR A 186 2.44 -3.43 5.01
CA THR A 186 2.17 -3.13 3.60
C THR A 186 3.28 -2.30 2.96
N ALA A 187 4.14 -1.66 3.78
CA ALA A 187 5.26 -0.86 3.30
C ALA A 187 6.52 -1.70 3.05
N ASN A 188 7.40 -1.21 2.18
CA ASN A 188 8.69 -1.85 1.94
C ASN A 188 9.55 -1.85 3.22
N PRO A 189 9.89 -3.03 3.79
CA PRO A 189 10.60 -3.13 5.05
C PRO A 189 12.05 -2.62 4.96
N PHE A 190 12.66 -2.62 3.78
CA PHE A 190 14.02 -2.10 3.58
C PHE A 190 14.11 -0.59 3.76
N ILE A 191 13.00 0.13 3.62
CA ILE A 191 12.89 1.59 3.80
C ILE A 191 12.31 1.92 5.17
N SER A 192 11.28 1.20 5.60
CA SER A 192 10.46 1.55 6.76
C SER A 192 11.00 1.06 8.10
N LEU A 193 11.82 0.00 8.10
CA LEU A 193 12.38 -0.56 9.33
C LEU A 193 13.85 -0.18 9.51
N ASN A 194 14.29 -0.05 10.77
CA ASN A 194 15.68 0.25 11.05
C ASN A 194 16.60 -0.93 10.65
N PRO A 195 17.86 -0.67 10.26
CA PRO A 195 18.81 -1.71 9.85
C PRO A 195 19.09 -2.75 10.94
N ALA A 196 19.09 -2.33 12.20
CA ALA A 196 19.37 -3.23 13.33
C ALA A 196 18.25 -4.26 13.52
N LEU A 197 16.97 -3.87 13.34
CA LEU A 197 15.85 -4.79 13.38
C LEU A 197 15.90 -5.75 12.16
N ARG A 198 16.15 -5.20 10.96
CA ARG A 198 16.22 -6.01 9.73
C ARG A 198 17.28 -7.12 9.76
N SER A 199 18.41 -6.87 10.40
CA SER A 199 19.48 -7.87 10.50
C SER A 199 19.16 -9.06 11.42
N ARG A 200 18.09 -8.96 12.22
CA ARG A 200 17.66 -9.97 13.21
C ARG A 200 16.40 -10.74 12.83
N VAL A 201 15.82 -10.44 11.66
CA VAL A 201 14.57 -11.02 11.20
C VAL A 201 14.66 -11.50 9.75
N HIS A 202 13.89 -12.52 9.40
CA HIS A 202 13.72 -12.95 8.02
C HIS A 202 12.64 -12.12 7.34
N ILE A 203 12.94 -11.56 6.17
CA ILE A 203 11.98 -10.76 5.40
C ILE A 203 11.33 -11.65 4.35
N LEU A 204 10.01 -11.84 4.44
CA LEU A 204 9.23 -12.73 3.60
C LEU A 204 8.12 -11.94 2.89
N GLU A 205 8.07 -12.08 1.57
CA GLU A 205 7.09 -11.39 0.72
C GLU A 205 5.80 -12.21 0.59
N THR A 206 4.65 -11.55 0.77
CA THR A 206 3.34 -12.07 0.38
C THR A 206 2.87 -11.39 -0.89
N LYS A 207 2.42 -12.18 -1.85
CA LYS A 207 1.95 -11.67 -3.16
C LYS A 207 0.43 -11.50 -3.16
N PRO A 208 -0.13 -10.62 -4.02
CA PRO A 208 -1.56 -10.59 -4.27
C PRO A 208 -2.09 -11.99 -4.60
N LEU A 209 -3.27 -12.33 -4.10
CA LEU A 209 -3.91 -13.59 -4.45
C LEU A 209 -4.38 -13.56 -5.90
N LYS A 210 -4.31 -14.70 -6.56
CA LYS A 210 -4.90 -14.85 -7.89
C LYS A 210 -6.42 -14.89 -7.79
N SER A 211 -7.11 -14.49 -8.86
CA SER A 211 -8.58 -14.53 -8.92
C SER A 211 -9.12 -15.93 -8.62
N GLU A 212 -8.45 -16.98 -9.10
CA GLU A 212 -8.83 -18.38 -8.85
C GLU A 212 -8.74 -18.74 -7.35
N ASP A 213 -7.68 -18.32 -6.64
CA ASP A 213 -7.52 -18.57 -5.21
C ASP A 213 -8.64 -17.85 -4.42
N ILE A 214 -9.02 -16.65 -4.86
CA ILE A 214 -10.11 -15.88 -4.24
C ILE A 214 -11.44 -16.57 -4.48
N VAL A 215 -11.74 -16.99 -5.72
CA VAL A 215 -12.96 -17.73 -6.05
C VAL A 215 -13.07 -19.01 -5.21
N GLU A 216 -11.97 -19.71 -5.01
CA GLU A 216 -11.94 -20.86 -4.11
C GLU A 216 -12.31 -20.47 -2.66
N GLY A 217 -11.76 -19.37 -2.15
CA GLY A 217 -12.10 -18.81 -0.84
C GLY A 217 -13.57 -18.44 -0.72
N LEU A 218 -14.15 -17.79 -1.74
CA LEU A 218 -15.57 -17.45 -1.79
C LEU A 218 -16.44 -18.70 -1.78
N LYS A 219 -16.11 -19.73 -2.57
CA LYS A 219 -16.84 -21.01 -2.58
C LYS A 219 -16.79 -21.72 -1.23
N ARG A 220 -15.62 -21.68 -0.54
CA ARG A 220 -15.51 -22.20 0.83
C ARG A 220 -16.41 -21.40 1.79
N ALA A 221 -16.41 -20.06 1.71
CA ALA A 221 -17.22 -19.20 2.57
C ALA A 221 -18.74 -19.41 2.37
N ILE A 222 -19.18 -19.66 1.15
CA ILE A 222 -20.61 -19.95 0.86
C ILE A 222 -21.04 -21.25 1.53
N LYS A 223 -20.18 -22.28 1.53
CA LYS A 223 -20.51 -23.63 2.04
C LYS A 223 -20.30 -23.78 3.55
N SER A 224 -19.42 -22.98 4.14
CA SER A 224 -19.04 -23.11 5.55
C SER A 224 -20.16 -22.68 6.49
N GLN A 225 -20.33 -23.38 7.62
CA GLN A 225 -21.20 -22.95 8.72
C GLN A 225 -20.75 -21.64 9.35
N ASP A 226 -19.43 -21.41 9.42
CA ASP A 226 -18.87 -20.11 9.84
C ASP A 226 -19.01 -19.03 8.77
N GLY A 227 -19.40 -19.42 7.56
CA GLY A 227 -19.63 -18.54 6.41
C GLY A 227 -21.09 -18.18 6.21
N LEU A 228 -21.63 -18.54 5.04
CA LEU A 228 -23.03 -18.30 4.65
C LEU A 228 -23.93 -19.55 4.82
N ASP A 229 -23.36 -20.66 5.28
CA ASP A 229 -24.06 -21.94 5.53
C ASP A 229 -24.96 -22.37 4.36
N SER A 230 -24.47 -22.22 3.13
CA SER A 230 -25.20 -22.49 1.89
C SER A 230 -26.55 -21.76 1.77
N SER A 231 -26.79 -20.72 2.58
CA SER A 231 -28.04 -19.96 2.61
C SER A 231 -28.25 -19.07 1.36
N ARG A 232 -27.24 -18.94 0.52
CA ARG A 232 -27.24 -18.12 -0.70
C ARG A 232 -26.63 -18.87 -1.87
N GLN A 233 -27.16 -18.59 -3.05
CA GLN A 233 -26.65 -19.14 -4.30
C GLN A 233 -26.01 -18.04 -5.13
N PHE A 234 -24.80 -18.31 -5.63
CA PHE A 234 -24.05 -17.43 -6.48
C PHE A 234 -23.72 -18.14 -7.80
N ASP A 235 -23.86 -17.43 -8.90
CA ASP A 235 -23.37 -17.89 -10.20
C ASP A 235 -21.83 -17.84 -10.25
N ASP A 236 -21.22 -18.76 -10.99
CA ASP A 236 -19.76 -18.81 -11.14
C ASP A 236 -19.19 -17.51 -11.76
N ASN A 237 -19.92 -16.86 -12.67
CA ASN A 237 -19.53 -15.57 -13.24
C ASN A 237 -19.55 -14.46 -12.18
N ALA A 238 -20.52 -14.46 -11.28
CA ALA A 238 -20.55 -13.52 -10.15
C ALA A 238 -19.33 -13.70 -9.23
N LEU A 239 -18.99 -14.94 -8.89
CA LEU A 239 -17.82 -15.23 -8.05
C LEU A 239 -16.52 -14.83 -8.74
N LYS A 240 -16.39 -15.11 -10.04
CA LYS A 240 -15.25 -14.68 -10.84
C LYS A 240 -15.12 -13.17 -10.86
N LEU A 241 -16.23 -12.45 -11.11
CA LEU A 241 -16.24 -10.98 -11.10
C LEU A 241 -15.84 -10.41 -9.73
N ILE A 242 -16.28 -11.01 -8.61
CA ILE A 242 -15.85 -10.60 -7.26
C ILE A 242 -14.34 -10.83 -7.11
N GLY A 243 -13.83 -11.98 -7.58
CA GLY A 243 -12.40 -12.29 -7.57
C GLY A 243 -11.58 -11.25 -8.31
N ASP A 244 -11.97 -10.92 -9.54
CA ASP A 244 -11.28 -9.94 -10.40
C ASP A 244 -11.34 -8.53 -9.79
N LEU A 245 -12.48 -8.12 -9.24
CA LEU A 245 -12.68 -6.83 -8.58
C LEU A 245 -11.89 -6.67 -7.28
N SER A 246 -11.47 -7.76 -6.67
CA SER A 246 -10.73 -7.74 -5.40
C SER A 246 -9.28 -7.28 -5.54
N GLY A 247 -8.70 -7.36 -6.74
CA GLY A 247 -7.30 -7.01 -6.97
C GLY A 247 -6.33 -7.81 -6.08
N GLY A 248 -6.68 -9.05 -5.72
CA GLY A 248 -5.88 -9.90 -4.85
C GLY A 248 -6.10 -9.71 -3.34
N ASP A 249 -7.11 -8.88 -2.94
CA ASP A 249 -7.50 -8.66 -1.54
C ASP A 249 -8.70 -9.55 -1.16
N LEU A 250 -8.44 -10.66 -0.45
CA LEU A 250 -9.47 -11.60 -0.01
C LEU A 250 -10.46 -10.97 1.00
N ARG A 251 -10.00 -10.03 1.83
CA ARG A 251 -10.88 -9.34 2.80
C ARG A 251 -11.94 -8.52 2.07
N PHE A 252 -11.51 -7.81 1.02
CA PHE A 252 -12.43 -7.10 0.14
C PHE A 252 -13.45 -8.04 -0.51
N ALA A 253 -13.00 -9.18 -1.05
CA ALA A 253 -13.87 -10.17 -1.68
C ALA A 253 -14.93 -10.72 -0.71
N TYR A 254 -14.53 -11.05 0.53
CA TYR A 254 -15.48 -11.49 1.57
C TYR A 254 -16.48 -10.41 1.97
N ASN A 255 -16.05 -9.16 2.10
CA ASN A 255 -16.96 -8.06 2.43
C ASN A 255 -17.99 -7.83 1.30
N LEU A 256 -17.57 -7.94 0.04
CA LEU A 256 -18.49 -7.81 -1.09
C LEU A 256 -19.46 -9.00 -1.14
N LEU A 257 -18.99 -10.24 -0.91
CA LEU A 257 -19.84 -11.42 -0.81
C LEU A 257 -20.90 -11.28 0.29
N GLU A 258 -20.49 -10.82 1.48
CA GLU A 258 -21.38 -10.57 2.62
C GLU A 258 -22.43 -9.50 2.29
N THR A 259 -22.01 -8.39 1.68
CA THR A 259 -22.93 -7.31 1.24
C THR A 259 -23.95 -7.83 0.25
N LEU A 260 -23.56 -8.63 -0.74
CA LEU A 260 -24.46 -9.23 -1.70
C LEU A 260 -25.44 -10.20 -1.02
N SER A 261 -24.97 -11.00 -0.07
CA SER A 261 -25.80 -11.94 0.68
C SER A 261 -26.88 -11.26 1.54
N LEU A 262 -26.62 -10.03 2.01
CA LEU A 262 -27.54 -9.21 2.78
C LEU A 262 -28.57 -8.50 1.88
N ASN A 263 -28.15 -8.07 0.68
CA ASN A 263 -29.04 -7.34 -0.24
C ASN A 263 -30.06 -8.24 -0.96
N TYR A 264 -29.73 -9.51 -1.14
CA TYR A 264 -30.60 -10.46 -1.83
C TYR A 264 -31.03 -11.57 -0.87
N SER A 265 -32.34 -11.76 -0.68
CA SER A 265 -32.94 -12.74 0.24
C SER A 265 -33.59 -13.90 -0.50
N GLY A 266 -33.79 -15.03 0.18
CA GLY A 266 -34.50 -16.22 -0.36
C GLY A 266 -33.65 -16.99 -1.38
N ASN A 267 -34.30 -17.61 -2.36
CA ASN A 267 -33.67 -18.46 -3.38
C ASN A 267 -33.16 -17.68 -4.61
N HIS A 268 -32.87 -16.38 -4.47
CA HIS A 268 -32.33 -15.58 -5.58
C HIS A 268 -30.92 -16.05 -5.92
N LEU A 269 -30.69 -16.43 -7.19
CA LEU A 269 -29.35 -16.69 -7.71
C LEU A 269 -28.67 -15.35 -7.98
N ILE A 270 -27.63 -15.04 -7.23
CA ILE A 270 -26.85 -13.80 -7.36
C ILE A 270 -25.95 -13.92 -8.59
N THR A 271 -26.17 -13.01 -9.55
CA THR A 271 -25.47 -12.96 -10.84
C THR A 271 -24.42 -11.85 -10.88
N ASP A 272 -23.60 -11.82 -11.93
CA ASP A 272 -22.65 -10.75 -12.18
C ASP A 272 -23.32 -9.38 -12.35
N GLU A 273 -24.56 -9.34 -12.87
CA GLU A 273 -25.36 -8.09 -12.94
C GLU A 273 -25.70 -7.55 -11.55
N ASP A 274 -25.97 -8.43 -10.58
CA ASP A 274 -26.26 -8.02 -9.21
C ASP A 274 -25.00 -7.48 -8.53
N VAL A 275 -23.83 -8.06 -8.81
CA VAL A 275 -22.55 -7.53 -8.38
C VAL A 275 -22.32 -6.12 -8.95
N LYS A 276 -22.59 -5.91 -10.23
CA LYS A 276 -22.47 -4.61 -10.91
C LYS A 276 -23.42 -3.55 -10.34
N LYS A 277 -24.64 -3.95 -9.89
CA LYS A 277 -25.61 -3.03 -9.26
C LYS A 277 -25.15 -2.57 -7.87
N VAL A 278 -24.67 -3.49 -7.04
CA VAL A 278 -24.21 -3.19 -5.69
C VAL A 278 -22.93 -2.35 -5.73
N ARG A 279 -22.07 -2.64 -6.69
CA ARG A 279 -20.90 -1.83 -6.98
C ARG A 279 -21.08 -1.28 -8.40
N LYS A 280 -21.15 0.04 -8.56
CA LYS A 280 -21.13 0.70 -9.87
C LYS A 280 -19.78 0.40 -10.53
N VAL A 281 -19.68 -0.76 -11.15
CA VAL A 281 -18.51 -1.18 -11.89
C VAL A 281 -18.65 -0.57 -13.29
N PRO A 282 -17.66 0.16 -13.78
CA PRO A 282 -17.63 0.53 -15.19
C PRO A 282 -17.70 -0.72 -16.06
N ASN A 283 -18.42 -0.67 -17.18
CA ASN A 283 -18.68 -1.80 -18.07
C ASN A 283 -17.41 -2.50 -18.65
N PHE A 284 -16.22 -2.01 -18.33
CA PHE A 284 -14.93 -2.49 -18.84
C PHE A 284 -14.27 -3.64 -18.07
N LEU A 285 -14.79 -3.98 -16.87
CA LEU A 285 -14.22 -5.10 -16.09
C LEU A 285 -14.87 -6.46 -16.41
N SER A 286 -15.72 -6.55 -17.45
CA SER A 286 -16.36 -7.81 -17.82
C SER A 286 -15.59 -8.66 -18.83
N ASP A 287 -14.51 -8.15 -19.40
CA ASP A 287 -13.68 -8.90 -20.36
C ASP A 287 -12.23 -8.99 -19.88
N LYS A 288 -11.90 -10.16 -19.37
CA LYS A 288 -10.61 -10.87 -19.40
C LYS A 288 -9.31 -10.07 -19.29
N ASP A 289 -8.54 -10.55 -18.34
CA ASP A 289 -7.09 -10.57 -18.26
C ASP A 289 -6.43 -9.36 -17.59
N ASP A 290 -5.70 -9.66 -16.50
CA ASP A 290 -4.61 -8.85 -15.98
C ASP A 290 -3.72 -8.32 -17.11
N ASP A 291 -3.58 -9.08 -18.23
CA ASP A 291 -2.83 -8.70 -19.42
C ASP A 291 -3.40 -7.44 -20.10
N GLU A 292 -4.73 -7.27 -20.24
CA GLU A 292 -5.31 -6.08 -20.88
C GLU A 292 -5.13 -4.80 -20.06
N HIS A 293 -5.17 -4.92 -18.73
CA HIS A 293 -4.85 -3.79 -17.85
C HIS A 293 -3.39 -3.36 -18.02
N TYR A 294 -2.44 -4.31 -17.97
CA TYR A 294 -1.02 -4.04 -18.20
C TYR A 294 -0.75 -3.52 -19.61
N ASP A 295 -1.47 -4.02 -20.61
CA ASP A 295 -1.38 -3.53 -22.00
C ASP A 295 -1.91 -2.10 -22.10
N THR A 296 -2.99 -1.74 -21.41
CA THR A 296 -3.52 -0.37 -21.36
C THR A 296 -2.53 0.60 -20.68
N VAL A 297 -1.93 0.19 -19.56
CA VAL A 297 -0.86 0.94 -18.88
C VAL A 297 0.35 1.11 -19.81
N SER A 298 0.75 0.06 -20.50
CA SER A 298 1.84 0.09 -21.48
C SER A 298 1.51 0.97 -22.68
N GLY A 299 0.26 0.92 -23.17
CA GLY A 299 -0.25 1.79 -24.21
C GLY A 299 -0.16 3.26 -23.84
N LEU A 300 -0.60 3.64 -22.62
CA LEU A 300 -0.47 4.98 -22.10
C LEU A 300 0.98 5.47 -22.08
N GLN A 301 1.88 4.68 -21.51
CA GLN A 301 3.29 5.05 -21.42
C GLN A 301 3.95 5.21 -22.79
N LYS A 302 3.68 4.29 -23.71
CA LYS A 302 4.21 4.32 -25.08
C LYS A 302 3.66 5.52 -25.86
N SER A 303 2.38 5.86 -25.69
CA SER A 303 1.76 7.02 -26.34
C SER A 303 2.36 8.35 -25.84
N ILE A 304 2.57 8.50 -24.51
CA ILE A 304 3.26 9.66 -23.94
C ILE A 304 4.69 9.74 -24.49
N ARG A 305 5.41 8.63 -24.53
CA ARG A 305 6.78 8.55 -25.07
C ARG A 305 6.83 8.90 -26.55
N GLY A 306 5.85 8.44 -27.32
CA GLY A 306 5.70 8.72 -28.74
C GLY A 306 5.13 10.10 -29.06
N SER A 307 4.77 10.91 -28.04
CA SER A 307 4.13 12.23 -28.20
C SER A 307 2.76 12.17 -28.91
N GLU A 308 2.06 11.03 -28.79
CA GLU A 308 0.73 10.83 -29.32
C GLU A 308 -0.31 11.15 -28.23
N VAL A 309 -0.82 12.40 -28.26
CA VAL A 309 -1.68 12.95 -27.20
C VAL A 309 -3.03 12.27 -27.13
N ASP A 310 -3.68 12.05 -28.27
CA ASP A 310 -5.04 11.50 -28.33
C ASP A 310 -5.07 10.06 -27.86
N ALA A 311 -4.10 9.24 -28.25
CA ALA A 311 -3.96 7.88 -27.75
C ALA A 311 -3.64 7.85 -26.24
N ALA A 312 -2.79 8.77 -25.76
CA ALA A 312 -2.48 8.87 -24.34
C ALA A 312 -3.73 9.22 -23.49
N LEU A 313 -4.53 10.17 -23.95
CA LEU A 313 -5.80 10.54 -23.31
C LEU A 313 -6.81 9.37 -23.36
N PHE A 314 -6.87 8.65 -24.47
CA PHE A 314 -7.74 7.49 -24.61
C PHE A 314 -7.37 6.39 -23.59
N TYR A 315 -6.10 6.00 -23.49
CA TYR A 315 -5.65 4.99 -22.53
C TYR A 315 -5.80 5.48 -21.08
N MET A 316 -5.57 6.77 -20.79
CA MET A 316 -5.87 7.35 -19.49
C MET A 316 -7.36 7.20 -19.14
N ALA A 317 -8.25 7.57 -20.05
CA ALA A 317 -9.69 7.46 -19.84
C ALA A 317 -10.12 6.00 -19.61
N LYS A 318 -9.53 5.06 -20.36
CA LYS A 318 -9.78 3.61 -20.19
C LYS A 318 -9.37 3.13 -18.79
N LEU A 319 -8.19 3.53 -18.28
CA LEU A 319 -7.74 3.20 -16.92
C LEU A 319 -8.65 3.80 -15.84
N LEU A 320 -9.07 5.06 -16.00
CA LEU A 320 -9.99 5.71 -15.07
C LEU A 320 -11.38 5.07 -15.06
N GLN A 321 -11.91 4.69 -16.22
CA GLN A 321 -13.15 3.93 -16.31
C GLN A 321 -13.03 2.55 -15.67
N GLY A 322 -11.85 1.93 -15.73
CA GLY A 322 -11.52 0.71 -14.98
C GLY A 322 -11.38 0.91 -13.48
N GLY A 323 -11.45 2.15 -12.97
CA GLY A 323 -11.35 2.48 -11.55
C GLY A 323 -9.91 2.51 -11.00
N ASP A 324 -8.88 2.42 -11.85
CA ASP A 324 -7.47 2.40 -11.44
C ASP A 324 -6.85 3.81 -11.40
N LEU A 325 -7.36 4.64 -10.50
CA LEU A 325 -6.81 5.99 -10.25
C LEU A 325 -5.37 5.93 -9.71
N GLU A 326 -5.09 5.07 -8.73
CA GLU A 326 -3.78 5.02 -8.09
C GLU A 326 -2.70 4.40 -8.97
N GLY A 327 -3.02 3.38 -9.76
CA GLY A 327 -2.12 2.81 -10.75
C GLY A 327 -1.78 3.79 -11.85
N LEU A 328 -2.78 4.53 -12.35
CA LEU A 328 -2.57 5.62 -13.30
C LEU A 328 -1.64 6.71 -12.74
N ILE A 329 -1.90 7.22 -11.53
CA ILE A 329 -1.07 8.23 -10.88
C ILE A 329 0.37 7.74 -10.74
N ARG A 330 0.57 6.51 -10.23
CA ARG A 330 1.89 5.90 -10.12
C ARG A 330 2.60 5.85 -11.47
N ARG A 331 1.91 5.43 -12.51
CA ARG A 331 2.49 5.30 -13.85
C ARG A 331 2.86 6.65 -14.46
N LEU A 332 2.03 7.69 -14.27
CA LEU A 332 2.34 9.04 -14.75
C LEU A 332 3.59 9.61 -14.06
N MET A 333 3.72 9.43 -12.74
CA MET A 333 4.91 9.86 -12.02
C MET A 333 6.17 9.14 -12.50
N VAL A 334 6.11 7.82 -12.71
CA VAL A 334 7.24 7.05 -13.24
C VAL A 334 7.60 7.54 -14.66
N THR A 335 6.61 7.66 -15.55
CA THR A 335 6.80 8.12 -16.94
C THR A 335 7.40 9.53 -16.99
N ALA A 336 6.99 10.43 -16.08
CA ALA A 336 7.53 11.79 -15.99
C ALA A 336 9.06 11.76 -15.72
N TYR A 337 9.54 10.94 -14.79
CA TYR A 337 10.96 10.83 -14.47
C TYR A 337 11.73 9.90 -15.42
N GLU A 338 11.08 8.90 -16.04
CA GLU A 338 11.72 7.96 -16.96
C GLU A 338 11.89 8.55 -18.36
N ASP A 339 10.83 9.15 -18.92
CA ASP A 339 10.76 9.52 -20.34
C ASP A 339 10.92 11.01 -20.61
N VAL A 340 10.54 11.89 -19.68
CA VAL A 340 10.62 13.36 -19.82
C VAL A 340 11.82 13.93 -19.08
N ALA A 341 11.90 13.69 -17.77
CA ALA A 341 13.04 14.00 -16.92
C ALA A 341 13.73 15.37 -17.23
N LEU A 342 15.01 15.34 -17.60
CA LEU A 342 15.80 16.54 -17.93
C LEU A 342 15.38 17.21 -19.26
N GLY A 343 14.57 16.57 -20.09
CA GLY A 343 13.98 17.18 -21.27
C GLY A 343 13.08 18.36 -20.92
N ASN A 344 12.25 18.23 -19.86
CA ASN A 344 11.41 19.28 -19.30
C ASN A 344 11.14 19.05 -17.80
N PRO A 345 12.07 19.42 -16.89
CA PRO A 345 11.91 19.22 -15.45
C PRO A 345 10.66 19.88 -14.87
N GLN A 346 10.25 21.04 -15.43
CA GLN A 346 9.05 21.73 -14.97
C GLN A 346 7.76 20.94 -15.24
N ALA A 347 7.70 20.14 -16.31
CA ALA A 347 6.58 19.24 -16.56
C ALA A 347 6.55 18.11 -15.53
N VAL A 348 7.72 17.62 -15.09
CA VAL A 348 7.82 16.63 -14.02
C VAL A 348 7.23 17.16 -12.70
N ASP A 349 7.58 18.40 -12.32
CA ASP A 349 7.05 19.05 -11.11
C ASP A 349 5.52 19.28 -11.22
N ARG A 350 5.03 19.71 -12.38
CA ARG A 350 3.59 19.88 -12.63
C ARG A 350 2.85 18.56 -12.57
N CYS A 351 3.46 17.48 -13.08
CA CYS A 351 2.89 16.13 -12.99
C CYS A 351 2.70 15.70 -11.52
N TYR A 352 3.71 15.88 -10.69
CA TYR A 352 3.60 15.58 -9.27
C TYR A 352 2.45 16.36 -8.61
N ASN A 353 2.40 17.68 -8.82
CA ASN A 353 1.35 18.52 -8.25
C ASN A 353 -0.05 18.13 -8.73
N ALA A 354 -0.22 17.87 -10.03
CA ALA A 354 -1.50 17.43 -10.58
C ALA A 354 -1.94 16.06 -10.04
N CYS A 355 -1.02 15.15 -9.84
CA CYS A 355 -1.28 13.85 -9.20
C CYS A 355 -1.74 14.00 -7.74
N GLN A 356 -1.15 14.94 -6.97
CA GLN A 356 -1.60 15.24 -5.62
C GLN A 356 -3.02 15.83 -5.61
N VAL A 357 -3.28 16.83 -6.46
CA VAL A 357 -4.64 17.41 -6.61
C VAL A 357 -5.65 16.34 -6.98
N ALA A 358 -5.32 15.44 -7.92
CA ALA A 358 -6.22 14.35 -8.31
C ALA A 358 -6.60 13.43 -7.15
N ARG A 359 -5.66 13.15 -6.22
CA ARG A 359 -5.94 12.38 -5.00
C ARG A 359 -6.82 13.12 -4.00
N GLU A 360 -6.61 14.43 -3.87
CA GLU A 360 -7.37 15.27 -2.93
C GLU A 360 -8.82 15.46 -3.38
N VAL A 361 -9.05 15.73 -4.66
CA VAL A 361 -10.40 15.96 -5.18
C VAL A 361 -11.17 14.67 -5.46
N GLY A 362 -10.47 13.60 -5.81
CA GLY A 362 -11.09 12.31 -6.17
C GLY A 362 -11.87 12.34 -7.47
N MET A 363 -12.56 11.22 -7.77
CA MET A 363 -13.42 11.12 -8.95
C MET A 363 -14.79 11.75 -8.66
N PRO A 364 -15.42 12.43 -9.64
CA PRO A 364 -15.03 12.52 -11.07
C PRO A 364 -14.05 13.65 -11.40
N GLU A 365 -13.76 14.57 -10.51
CA GLU A 365 -12.97 15.80 -10.78
C GLU A 365 -11.49 15.51 -11.07
N ALA A 366 -10.96 14.39 -10.57
CA ALA A 366 -9.57 13.96 -10.80
C ALA A 366 -9.18 13.85 -12.28
N VAL A 367 -10.15 13.69 -13.20
CA VAL A 367 -9.89 13.61 -14.65
C VAL A 367 -9.27 14.87 -15.19
N ILE A 368 -9.56 16.05 -14.59
CA ILE A 368 -9.11 17.36 -15.06
C ILE A 368 -7.59 17.53 -14.87
N PRO A 369 -7.04 17.45 -13.64
CA PRO A 369 -5.60 17.57 -13.43
C PRO A 369 -4.80 16.43 -14.10
N LEU A 370 -5.36 15.23 -14.22
CA LEU A 370 -4.70 14.13 -14.91
C LEU A 370 -4.66 14.32 -16.43
N GLY A 371 -5.74 14.81 -17.04
CA GLY A 371 -5.76 15.16 -18.46
C GLY A 371 -4.74 16.24 -18.81
N PHE A 372 -4.66 17.30 -17.98
CA PHE A 372 -3.62 18.32 -18.10
C PHE A 372 -2.21 17.70 -18.09
N THR A 373 -1.95 16.80 -17.14
CA THR A 373 -0.64 16.15 -16.99
C THR A 373 -0.28 15.28 -18.20
N VAL A 374 -1.23 14.49 -18.70
CA VAL A 374 -1.00 13.61 -19.85
C VAL A 374 -0.63 14.45 -21.09
N ILE A 375 -1.33 15.54 -21.35
CA ILE A 375 -1.01 16.45 -22.48
C ILE A 375 0.38 17.08 -22.30
N ASP A 376 0.67 17.59 -21.10
CA ASP A 376 1.95 18.24 -20.80
C ASP A 376 3.15 17.30 -20.97
N LEU A 377 3.04 16.07 -20.45
CA LEU A 377 4.07 15.03 -20.59
C LEU A 377 4.20 14.56 -22.05
N ALA A 378 3.08 14.33 -22.75
CA ALA A 378 3.10 13.87 -24.13
C ALA A 378 3.78 14.87 -25.08
N LEU A 379 3.56 16.16 -24.88
CA LEU A 379 4.15 17.22 -25.72
C LEU A 379 5.49 17.76 -25.21
N SER A 380 5.95 17.32 -24.04
CA SER A 380 7.27 17.67 -23.53
C SER A 380 8.40 16.99 -24.31
N PRO A 381 9.57 17.63 -24.46
CA PRO A 381 10.78 16.97 -24.96
C PRO A 381 11.10 15.72 -24.10
N LYS A 382 11.47 14.64 -24.76
CA LYS A 382 11.80 13.37 -24.10
C LYS A 382 13.29 13.26 -23.84
N SER A 383 13.66 12.78 -22.64
CA SER A 383 15.01 12.40 -22.31
C SER A 383 15.03 11.23 -21.33
N LYS A 384 15.63 10.12 -21.74
CA LYS A 384 15.92 8.96 -20.87
C LYS A 384 17.33 9.00 -20.27
N SER A 385 18.06 10.09 -20.46
CA SER A 385 19.46 10.18 -20.06
C SER A 385 19.68 9.91 -18.56
N THR A 386 18.78 10.36 -17.70
CA THR A 386 18.81 10.10 -16.24
C THR A 386 18.55 8.64 -15.89
N TYR A 387 17.53 8.04 -16.50
CA TYR A 387 17.21 6.62 -16.29
C TYR A 387 18.38 5.73 -16.71
N LEU A 388 18.89 5.91 -17.93
CA LEU A 388 20.03 5.15 -18.45
C LEU A 388 21.30 5.38 -17.62
N ALA A 389 21.52 6.61 -17.13
CA ALA A 389 22.71 6.92 -16.32
C ALA A 389 22.73 6.13 -15.01
N ILE A 390 21.61 6.07 -14.31
CA ILE A 390 21.54 5.31 -13.05
C ILE A 390 21.56 3.79 -13.29
N GLU A 391 20.90 3.31 -14.34
CA GLU A 391 20.91 1.89 -14.73
C GLU A 391 22.34 1.41 -15.02
N ASN A 392 23.09 2.15 -15.86
CA ASN A 392 24.49 1.87 -16.16
C ASN A 392 25.38 1.93 -14.91
N ALA A 393 25.13 2.88 -13.98
CA ALA A 393 25.88 2.98 -12.73
C ALA A 393 25.61 1.80 -11.79
N MET A 394 24.36 1.32 -11.71
CA MET A 394 23.98 0.13 -10.92
C MET A 394 24.64 -1.13 -11.48
N GLU A 395 24.62 -1.32 -12.80
CA GLU A 395 25.29 -2.44 -13.45
C GLU A 395 26.82 -2.42 -13.22
N ALA A 396 27.44 -1.23 -13.28
CA ALA A 396 28.88 -1.08 -13.03
C ALA A 396 29.26 -1.46 -11.59
N ILE A 397 28.43 -1.19 -10.60
CA ILE A 397 28.67 -1.58 -9.19
C ILE A 397 28.65 -3.11 -9.04
N GLU A 398 27.77 -3.81 -9.74
CA GLU A 398 27.72 -5.27 -9.71
C GLU A 398 28.97 -5.91 -10.31
N GLN A 399 29.51 -5.31 -11.37
CA GLN A 399 30.70 -5.82 -12.08
C GLN A 399 32.02 -5.40 -11.43
N HIS A 400 32.06 -4.25 -10.72
CA HIS A 400 33.26 -3.64 -10.15
C HIS A 400 33.05 -3.26 -8.69
N PRO A 401 33.14 -4.21 -7.74
CA PRO A 401 33.06 -3.90 -6.33
C PRO A 401 34.30 -3.08 -5.90
N THR A 402 34.11 -1.80 -5.66
CA THR A 402 35.18 -0.83 -5.35
C THR A 402 34.91 -0.09 -4.07
N HIS A 403 35.93 0.55 -3.53
CA HIS A 403 35.84 1.35 -2.32
C HIS A 403 35.94 2.85 -2.64
N VAL A 404 35.30 3.66 -1.80
CA VAL A 404 35.43 5.12 -1.87
C VAL A 404 36.92 5.50 -1.65
N PRO A 405 37.53 6.35 -2.51
CA PRO A 405 38.88 6.85 -2.33
C PRO A 405 39.10 7.44 -0.93
N GLU A 406 40.26 7.19 -0.32
CA GLU A 406 40.52 7.53 1.07
C GLU A 406 40.28 9.03 1.37
N TYR A 407 40.70 9.91 0.46
CA TYR A 407 40.55 11.37 0.60
C TYR A 407 39.09 11.84 0.49
N LEU A 408 38.13 11.00 0.06
CA LEU A 408 36.71 11.29 0.00
C LEU A 408 35.92 10.72 1.20
N ARG A 409 36.59 9.90 2.04
CA ARG A 409 35.92 9.32 3.21
C ARG A 409 35.64 10.38 4.26
N LEU A 410 34.58 10.19 5.01
CA LEU A 410 34.19 11.07 6.12
C LEU A 410 35.29 11.14 7.19
N HIS A 411 35.95 10.00 7.45
CA HIS A 411 37.09 9.87 8.37
C HIS A 411 38.26 9.23 7.64
N PRO A 412 39.07 10.02 6.91
CA PRO A 412 40.22 9.50 6.20
C PRO A 412 41.31 9.01 7.16
N VAL A 413 41.87 7.85 6.88
CA VAL A 413 42.91 7.22 7.70
C VAL A 413 44.26 7.27 6.96
N GLY A 414 45.33 7.64 7.66
CA GLY A 414 46.68 7.62 7.10
C GLY A 414 47.02 8.78 6.15
N LEU A 415 46.12 9.76 5.98
CA LEU A 415 46.37 10.95 5.17
C LEU A 415 46.80 12.15 6.05
N ASN A 416 47.78 12.91 5.59
CA ASN A 416 48.07 14.21 6.18
C ASN A 416 47.03 15.26 5.75
N LYS A 417 46.95 16.41 6.44
CA LYS A 417 45.96 17.46 6.23
C LYS A 417 45.93 17.97 4.79
N ASP A 418 47.06 18.02 4.11
CA ASP A 418 47.15 18.54 2.74
C ASP A 418 46.66 17.55 1.70
N ALA A 419 46.60 16.25 2.04
CA ALA A 419 46.14 15.18 1.18
C ALA A 419 44.62 14.84 1.37
N THR A 420 43.96 15.48 2.37
CA THR A 420 42.52 15.34 2.59
C THR A 420 41.72 16.24 1.68
N TYR A 421 40.39 15.97 1.55
CA TYR A 421 39.48 16.76 0.75
C TYR A 421 39.52 18.26 1.11
N PRO A 422 39.75 19.17 0.13
CA PRO A 422 40.02 20.59 0.41
C PRO A 422 38.69 21.38 0.54
N TYR A 423 38.01 21.29 1.67
CA TYR A 423 36.78 22.04 1.95
C TYR A 423 37.01 23.57 1.92
N ASP A 424 38.22 24.00 2.23
CA ASP A 424 38.69 25.38 2.25
C ASP A 424 39.04 25.96 0.86
N ARG A 425 39.09 25.11 -0.18
CA ARG A 425 39.52 25.46 -1.53
C ARG A 425 38.52 24.99 -2.60
N PRO A 426 37.36 25.65 -2.74
CA PRO A 426 36.32 25.29 -3.74
C PRO A 426 36.82 25.31 -5.20
N ASP A 427 37.85 26.14 -5.47
CA ASP A 427 38.52 26.24 -6.77
C ASP A 427 39.21 24.95 -7.24
N LEU A 428 39.57 24.07 -6.30
CA LEU A 428 40.17 22.77 -6.59
C LEU A 428 39.13 21.66 -6.89
N TRP A 429 37.89 21.82 -6.47
CA TRP A 429 36.89 20.75 -6.56
C TRP A 429 36.68 20.19 -7.98
N PRO A 430 36.63 21.00 -9.06
CA PRO A 430 36.51 20.45 -10.42
C PRO A 430 37.70 19.61 -10.88
N ARG A 431 38.87 19.76 -10.21
CA ARG A 431 40.13 19.12 -10.56
C ARG A 431 40.44 17.85 -9.75
N ILE A 432 39.54 17.47 -8.83
CA ILE A 432 39.68 16.25 -8.04
C ILE A 432 39.11 15.07 -8.80
N GLU A 433 39.77 13.92 -8.75
CA GLU A 433 39.22 12.67 -9.25
C GLU A 433 38.29 12.06 -8.22
N TYR A 434 37.04 11.86 -8.59
CA TYR A 434 35.97 11.34 -7.70
C TYR A 434 35.66 9.86 -7.91
N MET A 435 36.01 9.33 -9.09
CA MET A 435 35.74 7.92 -9.37
C MET A 435 36.67 7.01 -8.58
N PRO A 436 36.18 5.81 -8.15
CA PRO A 436 37.05 4.78 -7.57
C PRO A 436 38.21 4.42 -8.49
N GLU A 437 39.26 3.82 -7.90
CA GLU A 437 40.42 3.38 -8.65
C GLU A 437 40.06 2.31 -9.67
N GLY A 438 40.54 2.50 -10.90
CA GLY A 438 40.19 1.64 -12.05
C GLY A 438 38.93 2.01 -12.78
N MET A 439 38.12 2.96 -12.26
CA MET A 439 36.85 3.39 -12.88
C MET A 439 36.93 4.82 -13.47
N GLU A 440 38.09 5.43 -13.53
CA GLU A 440 38.27 6.85 -13.91
C GLU A 440 37.77 7.17 -15.32
N LYS A 441 37.75 6.16 -16.20
CA LYS A 441 37.29 6.28 -17.59
C LYS A 441 35.82 5.95 -17.78
N MET A 442 35.13 5.54 -16.74
CA MET A 442 33.70 5.20 -16.84
C MET A 442 32.87 6.48 -16.87
N HIS A 443 31.90 6.48 -17.78
CA HIS A 443 30.93 7.55 -17.91
C HIS A 443 29.53 6.92 -17.89
N PHE A 444 28.63 7.46 -17.09
CA PHE A 444 27.27 6.96 -16.98
C PHE A 444 26.25 7.91 -17.59
N TYR A 445 26.45 9.23 -17.44
CA TYR A 445 25.51 10.24 -17.94
C TYR A 445 25.91 10.73 -19.34
N TYR A 446 25.05 10.43 -20.31
CA TYR A 446 25.12 10.88 -21.69
C TYR A 446 23.88 11.73 -21.99
N PRO A 447 23.99 13.08 -22.05
CA PRO A 447 22.86 13.97 -22.32
C PRO A 447 22.30 13.74 -23.72
N TRP A 448 20.97 13.70 -23.83
CA TRP A 448 20.27 13.60 -25.10
C TRP A 448 20.10 14.94 -25.81
N GLU A 449 20.16 16.04 -25.06
CA GLU A 449 20.07 17.42 -25.54
C GLU A 449 18.75 17.78 -26.27
N ASN A 450 17.67 17.02 -26.00
CA ASN A 450 16.38 17.24 -26.66
C ASN A 450 15.62 18.45 -26.08
N GLY A 451 15.89 18.84 -24.85
CA GLY A 451 15.28 19.99 -24.18
C GLY A 451 16.26 21.14 -23.92
N LYS A 452 15.76 22.37 -23.77
CA LYS A 452 16.61 23.55 -23.46
C LYS A 452 17.38 23.36 -22.15
N TYR A 453 16.75 22.78 -21.13
CA TYR A 453 17.37 22.56 -19.84
C TYR A 453 18.54 21.57 -19.94
N GLU A 454 18.34 20.43 -20.58
CA GLU A 454 19.37 19.40 -20.73
C GLU A 454 20.54 19.88 -21.61
N LYS A 455 20.27 20.72 -22.65
CA LYS A 455 21.33 21.37 -23.43
C LYS A 455 22.23 22.23 -22.56
N ALA A 456 21.64 23.04 -21.67
CA ALA A 456 22.41 23.88 -20.74
C ALA A 456 23.24 23.03 -19.77
N LEU A 457 22.70 21.90 -19.27
CA LEU A 457 23.45 20.95 -18.44
C LEU A 457 24.59 20.27 -19.20
N SER A 458 24.37 19.93 -20.47
CA SER A 458 25.41 19.37 -21.34
C SER A 458 26.56 20.35 -21.57
N GLU A 459 26.26 21.63 -21.80
CA GLU A 459 27.29 22.66 -21.94
C GLU A 459 28.07 22.83 -20.63
N MET A 460 27.40 22.84 -19.49
CA MET A 460 28.04 22.92 -18.18
C MET A 460 28.93 21.68 -17.92
N LYS A 461 28.45 20.47 -18.25
CA LYS A 461 29.25 19.24 -18.17
C LYS A 461 30.53 19.34 -18.99
N LYS A 462 30.41 19.75 -20.28
CA LYS A 462 31.56 19.97 -21.19
C LYS A 462 32.53 21.04 -20.65
N PHE A 463 32.01 22.06 -19.92
CA PHE A 463 32.87 23.05 -19.28
C PHE A 463 33.72 22.44 -18.15
N PHE A 464 33.13 21.66 -17.26
CA PHE A 464 33.87 21.01 -16.16
C PHE A 464 34.79 19.87 -16.63
N GLU A 465 34.50 19.22 -17.75
CA GLU A 465 35.34 18.15 -18.30
C GLU A 465 36.65 18.67 -18.92
N LYS A 466 36.80 20.00 -19.10
CA LYS A 466 38.07 20.60 -19.55
C LYS A 466 39.16 20.54 -18.50
N ASP A 467 38.78 20.49 -17.22
CA ASP A 467 39.77 20.39 -16.13
C ASP A 467 40.29 18.97 -15.99
N LYS A 468 41.60 18.82 -16.06
CA LYS A 468 42.25 17.54 -15.81
C LYS A 468 42.14 17.18 -14.32
N ARG A 469 41.53 16.09 -14.02
CA ARG A 469 41.33 15.59 -12.66
C ARG A 469 42.57 14.86 -12.15
N SER A 470 42.80 14.92 -10.82
CA SER A 470 43.94 14.29 -10.14
C SER A 470 43.51 13.71 -8.78
N ARG A 471 44.11 12.57 -8.43
CA ARG A 471 44.01 11.97 -7.08
C ARG A 471 44.97 12.59 -6.08
N ASN A 472 46.01 13.32 -6.57
CA ASN A 472 47.02 13.93 -5.72
C ASN A 472 46.61 15.33 -5.26
N ILE A 473 45.79 15.37 -4.20
CA ILE A 473 45.25 16.62 -3.64
C ILE A 473 46.38 17.53 -3.13
N ALA A 474 47.41 16.96 -2.50
CA ALA A 474 48.56 17.73 -2.01
C ALA A 474 49.32 18.44 -3.15
N GLU A 475 49.41 17.82 -4.32
CA GLU A 475 49.99 18.48 -5.50
C GLU A 475 49.06 19.57 -6.09
N LEU A 476 47.73 19.31 -6.13
CA LEU A 476 46.77 20.32 -6.55
C LEU A 476 46.82 21.58 -5.68
N ARG A 477 47.02 21.44 -4.36
CA ARG A 477 47.17 22.58 -3.44
C ARG A 477 48.43 23.40 -3.70
N LYS A 478 49.48 22.79 -4.24
CA LYS A 478 50.78 23.48 -4.49
C LYS A 478 50.82 24.20 -5.85
N LYS A 479 50.02 23.79 -6.83
CA LYS A 479 50.05 24.33 -8.21
C LYS A 479 49.25 25.63 -8.39
N LEU A 480 48.62 26.12 -7.36
CA LEU A 480 47.81 27.35 -7.33
C LEU A 480 48.20 28.21 -6.11
#